data_9bd85bf751913bbeaf8da357be82ef59
#
_entry.id   9bd85bf751913bbeaf8da357be82ef59
#
_cell.length_a   1.000
_cell.length_b   1.000
_cell.length_c   1.000
_cell.angle_alpha   90.00
_cell.angle_beta   90.00
_cell.angle_gamma   90.00
#
_symmetry.space_group_name_H-M   'P 1'
#
loop_
_entity.id
_entity.type
_entity.pdbx_description
1 polymer ?
#
loop_
_entity_poly.entity_id
_entity_poly.type
_entity_poly.pdbx_seq_one_letter_code
_entity_poly.pdbx_strand_id
1 'polypeptide(L)'
;AHTTGGDDRRLVVDIGGASTELVTGTGAQATSLFSLSMGCVTWLERYFADRNLGKENFDEAENAAREVLRPVMDELRYHGWKVCVGASGTVQALQEIMMAQGMDERITLAKLQQLKQRAIHCGRLEELEIEGLTLERALVFPSGLAILIAIFTELNIQCMTLAGGALREGLVYGMLHLSVDQDIRSRTLRNVQRRFLVDIDQAGRVSQLASRFADQ
;
A
#
# COMPACT_ATOMS: atom_id res chain seq x y z
N ALA A 1 9.74 1.54 -0.26
CA ALA A 1 10.93 1.06 0.45
C ALA A 1 11.51 2.12 1.39
N HIS A 2 11.72 3.34 0.92
CA HIS A 2 12.34 4.42 1.72
C HIS A 2 11.46 4.98 2.85
N THR A 3 10.16 4.74 2.82
CA THR A 3 9.19 5.40 3.70
C THR A 3 8.63 4.49 4.80
N THR A 4 8.80 3.18 4.70
CA THR A 4 8.22 2.22 5.65
C THR A 4 9.21 1.60 6.65
N GLY A 5 10.50 1.92 6.57
CA GLY A 5 11.55 1.49 7.53
C GLY A 5 11.69 -0.03 7.76
N GLY A 6 12.89 -0.49 8.15
CA GLY A 6 13.17 -1.88 8.51
C GLY A 6 13.70 -2.75 7.37
N ASP A 7 14.41 -3.85 7.74
CA ASP A 7 15.06 -4.78 6.82
C ASP A 7 14.21 -6.01 6.49
N ASP A 8 12.93 -5.99 6.85
CA ASP A 8 12.03 -7.09 6.53
C ASP A 8 11.72 -7.16 5.03
N ARG A 9 11.59 -8.37 4.52
CA ARG A 9 11.09 -8.60 3.17
C ARG A 9 9.68 -8.05 3.02
N ARG A 10 9.45 -7.27 1.95
CA ARG A 10 8.18 -6.59 1.70
C ARG A 10 7.60 -6.94 0.37
N LEU A 11 6.27 -6.96 0.35
CA LEU A 11 5.46 -6.83 -0.85
C LEU A 11 4.87 -5.41 -0.86
N VAL A 12 5.10 -4.69 -1.95
CA VAL A 12 4.45 -3.40 -2.23
C VAL A 12 3.41 -3.61 -3.31
N VAL A 13 2.21 -3.12 -3.10
CA VAL A 13 1.10 -3.14 -4.06
C VAL A 13 0.72 -1.70 -4.36
N ASP A 14 0.80 -1.30 -5.61
CA ASP A 14 0.43 0.04 -6.08
C ASP A 14 -0.62 -0.07 -7.19
N ILE A 15 -1.88 0.24 -6.89
CA ILE A 15 -2.99 0.16 -7.85
C ILE A 15 -3.18 1.53 -8.49
N GLY A 16 -2.62 1.70 -9.68
CA GLY A 16 -2.80 2.90 -10.50
C GLY A 16 -4.09 2.89 -11.31
N GLY A 17 -4.24 3.88 -12.19
CA GLY A 17 -5.42 3.99 -13.07
C GLY A 17 -5.47 2.91 -14.15
N ALA A 18 -4.34 2.59 -14.77
CA ALA A 18 -4.24 1.64 -15.88
C ALA A 18 -3.46 0.37 -15.55
N SER A 19 -2.57 0.42 -14.57
CA SER A 19 -1.71 -0.68 -14.17
C SER A 19 -1.68 -0.86 -12.66
N THR A 20 -1.21 -2.02 -12.25
CA THR A 20 -0.89 -2.34 -10.85
C THR A 20 0.54 -2.83 -10.78
N GLU A 21 1.34 -2.18 -9.96
CA GLU A 21 2.72 -2.55 -9.71
C GLU A 21 2.81 -3.43 -8.47
N LEU A 22 3.49 -4.57 -8.61
CA LEU A 22 3.83 -5.49 -7.52
C LEU A 22 5.35 -5.55 -7.39
N VAL A 23 5.85 -5.20 -6.22
CA VAL A 23 7.29 -5.16 -5.95
C VAL A 23 7.60 -5.96 -4.70
N THR A 24 8.49 -6.93 -4.81
CA THR A 24 9.10 -7.58 -3.64
C THR A 24 10.51 -7.05 -3.43
N GLY A 25 10.96 -7.01 -2.17
CA GLY A 25 12.31 -6.55 -1.87
C GLY A 25 12.60 -6.47 -0.38
N THR A 26 13.83 -6.07 -0.07
CA THR A 26 14.31 -5.90 1.30
C THR A 26 15.02 -4.55 1.41
N GLY A 27 14.69 -3.77 2.42
CA GLY A 27 15.21 -2.41 2.55
C GLY A 27 14.85 -1.56 1.34
N ALA A 28 15.85 -1.02 0.64
CA ALA A 28 15.67 -0.25 -0.60
C ALA A 28 15.92 -1.07 -1.88
N GLN A 29 16.29 -2.34 -1.77
CA GLN A 29 16.57 -3.19 -2.92
C GLN A 29 15.32 -3.96 -3.33
N ALA A 30 14.88 -3.74 -4.58
CA ALA A 30 13.84 -4.54 -5.18
C ALA A 30 14.43 -5.88 -5.66
N THR A 31 13.69 -6.97 -5.40
CA THR A 31 14.02 -8.32 -5.84
C THR A 31 13.23 -8.68 -7.10
N SER A 32 11.94 -8.39 -7.11
CA SER A 32 11.07 -8.55 -8.27
C SER A 32 10.23 -7.29 -8.47
N LEU A 33 10.01 -6.93 -9.74
CA LEU A 33 9.19 -5.79 -10.15
C LEU A 33 8.27 -6.25 -11.27
N PHE A 34 6.98 -6.14 -11.04
CA PHE A 34 5.97 -6.43 -12.05
C PHE A 34 5.06 -5.23 -12.23
N SER A 35 4.74 -4.91 -13.49
CA SER A 35 3.67 -3.99 -13.86
C SER A 35 2.63 -4.78 -14.62
N LEU A 36 1.43 -4.87 -14.06
CA LEU A 36 0.33 -5.66 -14.56
C LEU A 36 -0.71 -4.75 -15.19
N SER A 37 -1.22 -5.13 -16.37
CA SER A 37 -2.21 -4.34 -17.13
C SER A 37 -3.60 -4.43 -16.49
N MET A 38 -3.71 -4.06 -15.22
CA MET A 38 -4.95 -3.95 -14.45
C MET A 38 -4.87 -2.72 -13.53
N GLY A 39 -5.79 -1.81 -13.67
CA GLY A 39 -5.85 -0.59 -12.87
C GLY A 39 -7.29 -0.16 -12.61
N CYS A 40 -7.50 0.72 -11.64
CA CYS A 40 -8.86 1.06 -11.19
C CYS A 40 -9.72 1.74 -12.27
N VAL A 41 -9.13 2.52 -13.18
CA VAL A 41 -9.87 3.16 -14.29
C VAL A 41 -10.16 2.13 -15.38
N THR A 42 -9.16 1.36 -15.82
CA THR A 42 -9.37 0.35 -16.85
C THR A 42 -10.34 -0.75 -16.43
N TRP A 43 -10.36 -1.12 -15.14
CA TRP A 43 -11.31 -2.09 -14.59
C TRP A 43 -12.72 -1.51 -14.44
N LEU A 44 -12.84 -0.23 -14.09
CA LEU A 44 -14.12 0.48 -14.10
C LEU A 44 -14.75 0.42 -15.51
N GLU A 45 -14.00 0.78 -16.54
CA GLU A 45 -14.47 0.80 -17.93
C GLU A 45 -14.84 -0.58 -18.47
N ARG A 46 -14.19 -1.65 -17.98
CA ARG A 46 -14.43 -3.01 -18.47
C ARG A 46 -15.55 -3.75 -17.74
N TYR A 47 -15.61 -3.63 -16.41
CA TYR A 47 -16.45 -4.47 -15.56
C TYR A 47 -17.56 -3.72 -14.85
N PHE A 48 -17.54 -2.40 -14.84
CA PHE A 48 -18.53 -1.53 -14.19
C PHE A 48 -19.01 -0.40 -15.12
N ALA A 49 -18.87 -0.57 -16.44
CA ALA A 49 -19.29 0.42 -17.45
C ALA A 49 -20.80 0.69 -17.42
N ASP A 50 -21.59 -0.32 -17.06
CA ASP A 50 -23.04 -0.25 -16.87
C ASP A 50 -23.48 0.44 -15.58
N ARG A 51 -22.50 0.83 -14.75
CA ARG A 51 -22.69 1.45 -13.43
C ARG A 51 -23.37 0.57 -12.39
N ASN A 52 -23.52 -0.73 -12.65
CA ASN A 52 -24.01 -1.68 -11.67
C ASN A 52 -22.92 -2.16 -10.74
N LEU A 53 -23.24 -2.23 -9.44
CA LEU A 53 -22.39 -2.81 -8.41
C LEU A 53 -22.90 -4.20 -8.00
N GLY A 54 -23.30 -4.99 -9.00
CA GLY A 54 -23.80 -6.33 -8.79
C GLY A 54 -22.69 -7.32 -8.43
N LYS A 55 -23.10 -8.45 -7.83
CA LYS A 55 -22.19 -9.56 -7.54
C LYS A 55 -21.46 -10.04 -8.80
N GLU A 56 -22.15 -10.11 -9.92
CA GLU A 56 -21.60 -10.56 -11.21
C GLU A 56 -20.47 -9.64 -11.69
N ASN A 57 -20.67 -8.31 -11.62
CA ASN A 57 -19.62 -7.34 -12.00
C ASN A 57 -18.35 -7.51 -11.15
N PHE A 58 -18.50 -7.69 -9.84
CA PHE A 58 -17.36 -7.96 -8.97
C PHE A 58 -16.69 -9.30 -9.26
N ASP A 59 -17.46 -10.37 -9.44
CA ASP A 59 -16.92 -11.70 -9.72
C ASP A 59 -16.15 -11.74 -11.04
N GLU A 60 -16.65 -11.09 -12.09
CA GLU A 60 -15.94 -10.94 -13.38
C GLU A 60 -14.64 -10.13 -13.23
N ALA A 61 -14.71 -8.99 -12.52
CA ALA A 61 -13.56 -8.15 -12.28
C ALA A 61 -12.45 -8.87 -11.48
N GLU A 62 -12.83 -9.59 -10.41
CA GLU A 62 -11.92 -10.40 -9.61
C GLU A 62 -11.31 -11.56 -10.40
N ASN A 63 -12.10 -12.27 -11.19
CA ASN A 63 -11.62 -13.37 -12.01
C ASN A 63 -10.62 -12.88 -13.07
N ALA A 64 -10.92 -11.78 -13.73
CA ALA A 64 -10.00 -11.16 -14.69
C ALA A 64 -8.69 -10.73 -14.01
N ALA A 65 -8.75 -10.16 -12.81
CA ALA A 65 -7.54 -9.80 -12.07
C ALA A 65 -6.71 -11.03 -11.69
N ARG A 66 -7.34 -12.14 -11.30
CA ARG A 66 -6.63 -13.42 -11.05
C ARG A 66 -5.90 -13.94 -12.28
N GLU A 67 -6.53 -13.85 -13.47
CA GLU A 67 -5.87 -14.26 -14.71
C GLU A 67 -4.62 -13.42 -15.01
N VAL A 68 -4.70 -12.12 -14.78
CA VAL A 68 -3.55 -11.20 -14.96
C VAL A 68 -2.45 -11.47 -13.92
N LEU A 69 -2.81 -11.88 -12.70
CA LEU A 69 -1.85 -12.22 -11.62
C LEU A 69 -1.14 -13.57 -11.87
N ARG A 70 -1.81 -14.53 -12.49
CA ARG A 70 -1.34 -15.92 -12.62
C ARG A 70 0.10 -16.06 -13.07
N PRO A 71 0.60 -15.34 -14.12
CA PRO A 71 1.96 -15.49 -14.61
C PRO A 71 3.06 -15.11 -13.62
N VAL A 72 2.76 -14.26 -12.63
CA VAL A 72 3.75 -13.68 -11.71
C VAL A 72 3.68 -14.26 -10.30
N MET A 73 2.65 -15.06 -10.01
CA MET A 73 2.37 -15.55 -8.66
C MET A 73 3.49 -16.42 -8.08
N ASP A 74 4.04 -17.33 -8.88
CA ASP A 74 5.06 -18.26 -8.41
C ASP A 74 6.35 -17.53 -8.02
N GLU A 75 6.76 -16.54 -8.80
CA GLU A 75 7.92 -15.72 -8.48
C GLU A 75 7.70 -14.88 -7.22
N LEU A 76 6.54 -14.23 -7.09
CA LEU A 76 6.18 -13.48 -5.90
C LEU A 76 6.19 -14.36 -4.65
N ARG A 77 5.59 -15.56 -4.72
CA ARG A 77 5.55 -16.52 -3.61
C ARG A 77 6.94 -17.07 -3.26
N TYR A 78 7.78 -17.31 -4.26
CA TYR A 78 9.15 -17.80 -4.06
C TYR A 78 9.97 -16.81 -3.23
N HIS A 79 9.91 -15.52 -3.53
CA HIS A 79 10.58 -14.50 -2.74
C HIS A 79 9.94 -14.30 -1.37
N GLY A 80 8.63 -14.41 -1.30
CA GLY A 80 7.86 -14.25 -0.08
C GLY A 80 8.03 -12.86 0.57
N TRP A 81 7.25 -12.57 1.58
CA TRP A 81 7.31 -11.33 2.36
C TRP A 81 6.84 -11.56 3.78
N LYS A 82 7.26 -10.68 4.68
CA LYS A 82 6.76 -10.58 6.06
C LYS A 82 5.79 -9.42 6.24
N VAL A 83 6.00 -8.36 5.44
CA VAL A 83 5.21 -7.12 5.51
C VAL A 83 4.62 -6.85 4.13
N CYS A 84 3.33 -6.54 4.08
CA CYS A 84 2.66 -6.07 2.88
C CYS A 84 2.23 -4.61 3.08
N VAL A 85 2.57 -3.77 2.12
CA VAL A 85 2.18 -2.36 2.11
C VAL A 85 1.50 -2.01 0.79
N GLY A 86 0.47 -1.20 0.87
CA GLY A 86 -0.22 -0.69 -0.29
C GLY A 86 0.03 0.79 -0.51
N ALA A 87 0.09 1.20 -1.75
CA ALA A 87 0.21 2.59 -2.16
C ALA A 87 -0.98 2.98 -3.05
N SER A 88 -1.02 4.27 -3.43
CA SER A 88 -2.03 4.79 -4.37
C SER A 88 -3.43 4.96 -3.81
N GLY A 89 -4.30 5.48 -4.68
CA GLY A 89 -5.59 6.01 -4.30
C GLY A 89 -6.58 5.00 -3.71
N THR A 90 -6.56 3.75 -4.17
CA THR A 90 -7.45 2.71 -3.63
C THR A 90 -7.12 2.39 -2.17
N VAL A 91 -5.84 2.21 -1.86
CA VAL A 91 -5.41 1.89 -0.49
C VAL A 91 -5.58 3.10 0.43
N GLN A 92 -5.33 4.31 -0.07
CA GLN A 92 -5.60 5.54 0.67
C GLN A 92 -7.09 5.70 1.00
N ALA A 93 -8.00 5.45 0.05
CA ALA A 93 -9.43 5.49 0.29
C ALA A 93 -9.88 4.45 1.35
N LEU A 94 -9.30 3.26 1.33
CA LEU A 94 -9.54 2.24 2.35
C LEU A 94 -9.14 2.71 3.74
N GLN A 95 -7.99 3.37 3.86
CA GLN A 95 -7.54 3.91 5.14
C GLN A 95 -8.45 5.03 5.63
N GLU A 96 -8.85 5.95 4.75
CA GLU A 96 -9.80 7.03 5.07
C GLU A 96 -11.15 6.47 5.57
N ILE A 97 -11.66 5.41 4.92
CA ILE A 97 -12.86 4.69 5.37
C ILE A 97 -12.68 4.09 6.77
N MET A 98 -11.56 3.40 7.00
CA MET A 98 -11.29 2.77 8.29
C MET A 98 -11.13 3.79 9.42
N MET A 99 -10.46 4.89 9.16
CA MET A 99 -10.31 6.00 10.12
C MET A 99 -11.66 6.63 10.45
N ALA A 100 -12.50 6.93 9.44
CA ALA A 100 -13.82 7.52 9.65
C ALA A 100 -14.73 6.61 10.49
N GLN A 101 -14.62 5.30 10.32
CA GLN A 101 -15.41 4.30 11.03
C GLN A 101 -14.79 3.84 12.36
N GLY A 102 -13.67 4.45 12.80
CA GLY A 102 -12.98 4.09 14.05
C GLY A 102 -12.39 2.68 14.05
N MET A 103 -12.08 2.12 12.88
CA MET A 103 -11.51 0.79 12.72
C MET A 103 -9.98 0.82 12.86
N ASP A 104 -9.40 -0.34 13.16
CA ASP A 104 -7.96 -0.60 13.05
C ASP A 104 -7.47 -0.36 11.61
N GLU A 105 -6.33 0.31 11.45
CA GLU A 105 -5.75 0.71 10.15
C GLU A 105 -5.29 -0.47 9.27
N ARG A 106 -5.21 -1.68 9.80
CA ARG A 106 -4.83 -2.87 9.04
C ARG A 106 -5.93 -3.28 8.07
N ILE A 107 -5.58 -3.30 6.79
CA ILE A 107 -6.43 -3.81 5.72
C ILE A 107 -6.35 -5.33 5.73
N THR A 108 -7.49 -6.00 5.81
CA THR A 108 -7.62 -7.47 5.78
C THR A 108 -8.64 -7.89 4.74
N LEU A 109 -8.53 -9.13 4.26
CA LEU A 109 -9.50 -9.67 3.29
C LEU A 109 -10.94 -9.59 3.81
N ALA A 110 -11.16 -9.83 5.11
CA ALA A 110 -12.49 -9.75 5.71
C ALA A 110 -13.08 -8.34 5.60
N LYS A 111 -12.30 -7.30 5.86
CA LYS A 111 -12.74 -5.90 5.70
C LYS A 111 -13.03 -5.56 4.24
N LEU A 112 -12.18 -6.02 3.31
CA LEU A 112 -12.42 -5.83 1.87
C LEU A 112 -13.71 -6.48 1.42
N GLN A 113 -13.99 -7.70 1.86
CA GLN A 113 -15.24 -8.40 1.56
C GLN A 113 -16.46 -7.69 2.17
N GLN A 114 -16.36 -7.14 3.37
CA GLN A 114 -17.43 -6.34 3.96
C GLN A 114 -17.73 -5.09 3.11
N LEU A 115 -16.70 -4.39 2.63
CA LEU A 115 -16.88 -3.22 1.76
C LEU A 115 -17.47 -3.62 0.40
N LYS A 116 -17.06 -4.76 -0.17
CA LYS A 116 -17.67 -5.33 -1.38
C LYS A 116 -19.18 -5.57 -1.17
N GLN A 117 -19.57 -6.20 -0.05
CA GLN A 117 -20.98 -6.43 0.25
C GLN A 117 -21.77 -5.14 0.41
N ARG A 118 -21.18 -4.11 1.03
CA ARG A 118 -21.83 -2.79 1.11
C ARG A 118 -22.01 -2.16 -0.27
N ALA A 119 -21.00 -2.24 -1.14
CA ALA A 119 -21.10 -1.74 -2.51
C ALA A 119 -22.19 -2.48 -3.30
N ILE A 120 -22.26 -3.81 -3.18
CA ILE A 120 -23.31 -4.61 -3.81
C ILE A 120 -24.71 -4.22 -3.28
N HIS A 121 -24.83 -3.93 -1.98
CA HIS A 121 -26.09 -3.50 -1.39
C HIS A 121 -26.55 -2.14 -1.91
N CYS A 122 -25.63 -1.20 -2.20
CA CYS A 122 -25.96 0.06 -2.87
C CYS A 122 -26.49 -0.17 -4.30
N GLY A 123 -26.00 -1.20 -4.97
CA GLY A 123 -26.50 -1.65 -6.27
C GLY A 123 -26.02 -0.83 -7.45
N ARG A 124 -25.84 0.48 -7.31
CA ARG A 124 -25.39 1.37 -8.37
C ARG A 124 -24.24 2.28 -7.91
N LEU A 125 -23.37 2.61 -8.87
CA LEU A 125 -22.19 3.44 -8.61
C LEU A 125 -22.55 4.84 -8.11
N GLU A 126 -23.65 5.42 -8.61
CA GLU A 126 -24.16 6.73 -8.20
C GLU A 126 -24.72 6.73 -6.77
N GLU A 127 -25.10 5.58 -6.27
CA GLU A 127 -25.70 5.38 -4.94
C GLU A 127 -24.66 4.88 -3.91
N LEU A 128 -23.39 4.80 -4.33
CA LEU A 128 -22.32 4.31 -3.46
C LEU A 128 -22.02 5.32 -2.35
N GLU A 129 -22.54 5.06 -1.18
CA GLU A 129 -22.28 5.80 0.04
C GLU A 129 -21.55 4.92 1.06
N ILE A 130 -20.29 5.26 1.33
CA ILE A 130 -19.49 4.64 2.38
C ILE A 130 -18.87 5.76 3.20
N GLU A 131 -19.07 5.74 4.51
CA GLU A 131 -18.49 6.72 5.43
C GLU A 131 -16.97 6.72 5.30
N GLY A 132 -16.39 7.91 5.06
CA GLY A 132 -14.96 8.10 4.79
C GLY A 132 -14.55 7.99 3.32
N LEU A 133 -15.44 7.58 2.41
CA LEU A 133 -15.16 7.54 0.98
C LEU A 133 -15.58 8.87 0.33
N THR A 134 -14.61 9.58 -0.24
CA THR A 134 -14.90 10.84 -0.96
C THR A 134 -15.54 10.58 -2.32
N LEU A 135 -16.38 11.53 -2.81
CA LEU A 135 -17.05 11.42 -4.10
C LEU A 135 -16.07 11.22 -5.27
N GLU A 136 -14.92 11.89 -5.21
CA GLU A 136 -13.87 11.75 -6.23
C GLU A 136 -13.33 10.31 -6.32
N ARG A 137 -13.21 9.64 -5.19
CA ARG A 137 -12.72 8.26 -5.10
C ARG A 137 -13.81 7.23 -5.37
N ALA A 138 -15.07 7.55 -5.07
CA ALA A 138 -16.19 6.62 -5.19
C ALA A 138 -16.32 6.00 -6.58
N LEU A 139 -16.02 6.77 -7.65
CA LEU A 139 -16.11 6.29 -9.03
C LEU A 139 -15.21 5.09 -9.32
N VAL A 140 -13.98 5.10 -8.84
CA VAL A 140 -12.97 4.07 -9.13
C VAL A 140 -12.77 3.09 -7.97
N PHE A 141 -13.44 3.32 -6.84
CA PHE A 141 -13.27 2.51 -5.64
C PHE A 141 -13.70 1.05 -5.84
N PRO A 142 -14.89 0.72 -6.43
CA PRO A 142 -15.30 -0.67 -6.61
C PRO A 142 -14.35 -1.49 -7.48
N SER A 143 -13.84 -0.90 -8.55
CA SER A 143 -12.89 -1.56 -9.45
C SER A 143 -11.53 -1.79 -8.78
N GLY A 144 -11.00 -0.79 -8.07
CA GLY A 144 -9.79 -0.94 -7.27
C GLY A 144 -9.95 -1.97 -6.14
N LEU A 145 -11.13 -2.00 -5.49
CA LEU A 145 -11.48 -2.98 -4.48
C LEU A 145 -11.47 -4.40 -5.02
N ALA A 146 -12.06 -4.64 -6.21
CA ALA A 146 -12.07 -5.95 -6.87
C ALA A 146 -10.65 -6.44 -7.19
N ILE A 147 -9.78 -5.57 -7.73
CA ILE A 147 -8.37 -5.88 -7.97
C ILE A 147 -7.67 -6.26 -6.66
N LEU A 148 -7.87 -5.48 -5.60
CA LEU A 148 -7.21 -5.72 -4.33
C LEU A 148 -7.70 -7.02 -3.66
N ILE A 149 -8.99 -7.35 -3.74
CA ILE A 149 -9.53 -8.62 -3.26
C ILE A 149 -8.87 -9.81 -3.98
N ALA A 150 -8.71 -9.72 -5.31
CA ALA A 150 -8.04 -10.77 -6.07
C ALA A 150 -6.57 -10.94 -5.62
N ILE A 151 -5.84 -9.84 -5.44
CA ILE A 151 -4.45 -9.85 -4.95
C ILE A 151 -4.37 -10.48 -3.56
N PHE A 152 -5.23 -10.09 -2.61
CA PHE A 152 -5.26 -10.66 -1.26
C PHE A 152 -5.53 -12.16 -1.27
N THR A 153 -6.50 -12.59 -2.09
CA THR A 153 -6.91 -13.98 -2.19
C THR A 153 -5.80 -14.85 -2.79
N GLU A 154 -5.27 -14.43 -3.94
CA GLU A 154 -4.30 -15.23 -4.68
C GLU A 154 -2.93 -15.28 -4.00
N LEU A 155 -2.50 -14.20 -3.38
CA LEU A 155 -1.22 -14.14 -2.68
C LEU A 155 -1.34 -14.48 -1.18
N ASN A 156 -2.52 -14.81 -0.69
CA ASN A 156 -2.80 -15.14 0.72
C ASN A 156 -2.27 -14.07 1.69
N ILE A 157 -2.55 -12.80 1.38
CA ILE A 157 -2.10 -11.68 2.19
C ILE A 157 -2.93 -11.62 3.48
N GLN A 158 -2.27 -11.69 4.62
CA GLN A 158 -2.93 -11.65 5.93
C GLN A 158 -3.39 -10.24 6.29
N CYS A 159 -2.51 -9.28 6.10
CA CYS A 159 -2.84 -7.87 6.29
C CYS A 159 -1.93 -6.97 5.45
N MET A 160 -2.43 -5.76 5.17
CA MET A 160 -1.71 -4.70 4.48
C MET A 160 -1.85 -3.40 5.26
N THR A 161 -0.82 -2.57 5.23
CA THR A 161 -0.85 -1.20 5.75
C THR A 161 -0.57 -0.20 4.65
N LEU A 162 -0.97 1.07 4.83
CA LEU A 162 -0.64 2.11 3.88
C LEU A 162 0.86 2.38 3.86
N ALA A 163 1.44 2.50 2.67
CA ALA A 163 2.81 2.96 2.50
C ALA A 163 2.90 4.46 2.82
N GLY A 164 3.95 4.87 3.55
CA GLY A 164 4.19 6.27 3.88
C GLY A 164 4.66 7.15 2.69
N GLY A 165 4.65 6.64 1.47
CA GLY A 165 5.01 7.34 0.23
C GLY A 165 4.76 6.46 -1.00
N ALA A 166 4.80 7.06 -2.18
CA ALA A 166 4.59 6.43 -3.47
C ALA A 166 5.80 6.64 -4.41
N LEU A 167 5.61 6.43 -5.71
CA LEU A 167 6.66 6.54 -6.72
C LEU A 167 7.37 7.91 -6.69
N ARG A 168 6.63 9.01 -6.50
CA ARG A 168 7.19 10.37 -6.50
C ARG A 168 8.24 10.56 -5.41
N GLU A 169 7.96 10.10 -4.22
CA GLU A 169 8.89 10.16 -3.08
C GLU A 169 10.14 9.30 -3.39
N GLY A 170 9.96 8.12 -3.98
CA GLY A 170 11.05 7.24 -4.39
C GLY A 170 11.96 7.89 -5.44
N LEU A 171 11.40 8.59 -6.42
CA LEU A 171 12.17 9.34 -7.42
C LEU A 171 12.98 10.48 -6.79
N VAL A 172 12.37 11.24 -5.88
CA VAL A 172 13.09 12.33 -5.17
C VAL A 172 14.27 11.77 -4.36
N TYR A 173 14.09 10.64 -3.67
CA TYR A 173 15.19 9.97 -2.96
C TYR A 173 16.28 9.48 -3.91
N GLY A 174 15.91 8.91 -5.07
CA GLY A 174 16.87 8.48 -6.08
C GLY A 174 17.67 9.65 -6.68
N MET A 175 17.00 10.76 -6.99
CA MET A 175 17.65 11.95 -7.55
C MET A 175 18.60 12.64 -6.55
N LEU A 176 18.28 12.59 -5.29
CA LEU A 176 19.13 13.18 -4.23
C LEU A 176 20.35 12.33 -3.90
N HIS A 177 20.57 11.19 -4.58
CA HIS A 177 21.64 10.24 -4.29
C HIS A 177 21.77 9.94 -2.78
N LEU A 178 20.65 9.98 -2.06
CA LEU A 178 20.62 9.64 -0.66
C LEU A 178 20.90 8.14 -0.57
N SER A 179 22.17 7.83 -0.31
CA SER A 179 22.66 6.46 -0.21
C SER A 179 21.77 5.66 0.73
N VAL A 180 21.54 4.43 0.33
CA VAL A 180 20.68 3.42 0.99
C VAL A 180 21.08 3.16 2.45
N ASP A 181 22.28 3.56 2.84
CA ASP A 181 22.90 3.32 4.16
C ASP A 181 22.44 4.24 5.29
N GLN A 182 21.49 5.14 5.04
CA GLN A 182 20.98 5.98 6.12
C GLN A 182 19.69 5.41 6.67
N ASP A 183 19.81 4.65 7.75
CA ASP A 183 18.70 4.23 8.60
C ASP A 183 17.73 5.42 8.82
N ILE A 184 16.44 5.15 8.65
CA ILE A 184 15.35 6.14 8.84
C ILE A 184 15.49 6.82 10.21
N ARG A 185 15.91 6.09 11.23
CA ARG A 185 16.18 6.62 12.58
C ARG A 185 17.26 7.70 12.56
N SER A 186 18.38 7.44 11.90
CA SER A 186 19.49 8.39 11.77
C SER A 186 19.09 9.63 10.98
N ARG A 187 18.23 9.49 9.98
CA ARG A 187 17.69 10.62 9.23
C ARG A 187 16.70 11.43 10.06
N THR A 188 15.79 10.76 10.75
CA THR A 188 14.82 11.41 11.64
C THR A 188 15.55 12.15 12.75
N LEU A 189 16.55 11.52 13.36
CA LEU A 189 17.38 12.13 14.38
C LEU A 189 18.07 13.40 13.88
N ARG A 190 18.69 13.37 12.71
CA ARG A 190 19.32 14.55 12.08
C ARG A 190 18.32 15.67 11.79
N ASN A 191 17.12 15.33 11.31
CA ASN A 191 16.10 16.33 11.07
C ASN A 191 15.60 16.98 12.37
N VAL A 192 15.42 16.18 13.42
CA VAL A 192 15.08 16.69 14.76
C VAL A 192 16.20 17.58 15.31
N GLN A 193 17.45 17.13 15.22
CA GLN A 193 18.62 17.91 15.66
C GLN A 193 18.69 19.27 14.96
N ARG A 194 18.48 19.30 13.63
CA ARG A 194 18.47 20.57 12.86
C ARG A 194 17.28 21.45 13.23
N ARG A 195 16.09 20.88 13.35
CA ARG A 195 14.85 21.63 13.65
C ARG A 195 14.91 22.29 15.03
N PHE A 196 15.51 21.63 16.01
CA PHE A 196 15.59 22.10 17.39
C PHE A 196 16.96 22.69 17.75
N LEU A 197 17.84 22.91 16.76
CA LEU A 197 19.16 23.49 16.94
C LEU A 197 19.98 22.80 18.05
N VAL A 198 19.93 21.46 18.07
CA VAL A 198 20.61 20.65 19.10
C VAL A 198 22.11 20.76 18.94
N ASP A 199 22.84 20.97 20.07
CA ASP A 199 24.28 20.85 20.11
C ASP A 199 24.70 19.39 19.85
N ILE A 200 25.19 19.14 18.62
CA ILE A 200 25.53 17.79 18.13
C ILE A 200 26.68 17.18 18.92
N ASP A 201 27.66 17.99 19.30
CA ASP A 201 28.84 17.55 20.05
C ASP A 201 28.45 17.13 21.48
N GLN A 202 27.58 17.90 22.11
CA GLN A 202 27.04 17.56 23.42
C GLN A 202 26.16 16.30 23.36
N ALA A 203 25.29 16.20 22.37
CA ALA A 203 24.45 15.02 22.16
C ALA A 203 25.28 13.75 21.94
N GLY A 204 26.39 13.87 21.19
CA GLY A 204 27.37 12.80 21.00
C GLY A 204 28.03 12.33 22.30
N ARG A 205 28.48 13.26 23.13
CA ARG A 205 29.07 12.95 24.46
C ARG A 205 28.06 12.23 25.37
N VAL A 206 26.83 12.71 25.41
CA VAL A 206 25.75 12.09 26.21
C VAL A 206 25.45 10.69 25.73
N SER A 207 25.33 10.49 24.39
CA SER A 207 25.08 9.18 23.79
C SER A 207 26.20 8.18 24.13
N GLN A 208 27.46 8.57 24.01
CA GLN A 208 28.58 7.70 24.34
C GLN A 208 28.62 7.33 25.83
N LEU A 209 28.29 8.28 26.72
CA LEU A 209 28.23 8.00 28.14
C LEU A 209 27.09 7.06 28.49
N ALA A 210 25.90 7.28 27.91
CA ALA A 210 24.74 6.42 28.08
C ALA A 210 24.99 4.96 27.62
N SER A 211 25.65 4.78 26.46
CA SER A 211 26.02 3.44 25.97
C SER A 211 26.96 2.72 26.96
N ARG A 212 27.96 3.42 27.52
CA ARG A 212 28.84 2.81 28.52
C ARG A 212 28.12 2.34 29.79
N PHE A 213 27.05 3.02 30.19
CA PHE A 213 26.25 2.58 31.32
C PHE A 213 25.28 1.44 30.99
N ALA A 214 24.85 1.34 29.74
CA ALA A 214 23.96 0.28 29.30
C ALA A 214 24.67 -1.08 29.11
N ASP A 215 26.01 -1.06 28.91
CA ASP A 215 26.85 -2.25 28.72
C ASP A 215 27.40 -2.80 30.06
N GLN A 216 27.05 -2.21 31.22
CA GLN A 216 27.36 -2.69 32.55
C GLN A 216 26.20 -3.45 33.18
#